data_fa9604aa2f7b906e31ce942033d954ba
#
_entry.id   fa9604aa2f7b906e31ce942033d954ba
#
_cell.length_a   1.000
_cell.length_b   1.000
_cell.length_c   1.000
_cell.angle_alpha   90.00
_cell.angle_beta   90.00
_cell.angle_gamma   90.00
#
_symmetry.space_group_name_H-M   'P 1'
#
loop_
_entity.id
_entity.type
_entity.pdbx_description
1 polymer ?
#
loop_
_entity_poly.entity_id
_entity_poly.type
_entity_poly.pdbx_seq_one_letter_code
_entity_poly.pdbx_strand_id
1 'polypeptide(L)'
;TEEAKQPEPEKVENKEVAKVEAPAVATERAAQVNEKLAKKKIVSIDAGRKYFSPDQLKEIIDKAKHYGYTDLHLLVGNDGLRFMLDDMSLTVGDKTYASDDVKRAVENGTNAYYNDPNGNHLTESQMTDLISYAKDKGIGLIPTVNSPGHMDAILNAMKELGIEKPNFNYFGKESARTVDLDNEKAVAFTKALIDKYAAYFAGKSEIFNIGLDEYANDATDAKGWSVLQAYKWYPEDGFPDKGYDKFIAYANDLAHIVKSHG
;
A
#
# COMPACT_ATOMS: atom_id res chain seq x y z
N THR A 1 16.30 -62.32 -7.27
CA THR A 1 15.65 -61.12 -6.71
C THR A 1 16.69 -60.24 -6.11
N GLU A 2 17.16 -59.23 -6.89
CA GLU A 2 18.09 -58.19 -6.47
C GLU A 2 17.28 -57.07 -5.78
N GLU A 3 17.62 -56.83 -4.53
CA GLU A 3 17.12 -55.66 -3.77
C GLU A 3 17.82 -54.39 -4.27
N ALA A 4 17.10 -53.44 -4.81
CA ALA A 4 17.57 -52.12 -5.16
C ALA A 4 17.84 -51.31 -3.90
N LYS A 5 19.09 -50.92 -3.66
CA LYS A 5 19.52 -49.97 -2.64
C LYS A 5 18.99 -48.58 -2.99
N GLN A 6 18.23 -47.97 -2.09
CA GLN A 6 17.93 -46.56 -2.11
C GLN A 6 19.21 -45.74 -1.87
N PRO A 7 19.42 -44.62 -2.59
CA PRO A 7 20.52 -43.71 -2.31
C PRO A 7 20.27 -42.93 -1.01
N GLU A 8 21.33 -42.83 -0.19
CA GLU A 8 21.34 -41.97 1.00
C GLU A 8 21.19 -40.49 0.61
N PRO A 9 20.49 -39.71 1.43
CA PRO A 9 20.35 -38.28 1.16
C PRO A 9 21.67 -37.54 1.39
N GLU A 10 22.14 -36.85 0.36
CA GLU A 10 23.27 -35.95 0.45
C GLU A 10 23.06 -34.90 1.55
N LYS A 11 24.04 -34.78 2.44
CA LYS A 11 24.12 -33.70 3.41
C LYS A 11 24.26 -32.37 2.66
N VAL A 12 23.20 -31.57 2.69
CA VAL A 12 23.29 -30.18 2.28
C VAL A 12 24.10 -29.42 3.33
N GLU A 13 25.31 -29.05 3.00
CA GLU A 13 26.11 -28.09 3.77
C GLU A 13 25.34 -26.79 3.87
N ASN A 14 25.01 -26.40 5.09
CA ASN A 14 24.52 -25.08 5.43
C ASN A 14 25.62 -24.04 5.07
N LYS A 15 25.55 -23.47 3.87
CA LYS A 15 26.31 -22.25 3.57
C LYS A 15 25.69 -21.14 4.46
N GLU A 16 26.42 -20.72 5.47
CA GLU A 16 26.18 -19.49 6.22
C GLU A 16 25.91 -18.37 5.20
N VAL A 17 24.68 -17.87 5.21
CA VAL A 17 24.33 -16.67 4.45
C VAL A 17 25.14 -15.56 5.11
N ALA A 18 26.17 -15.09 4.42
CA ALA A 18 26.96 -13.96 4.86
C ALA A 18 25.99 -12.81 5.20
N LYS A 19 25.98 -12.39 6.46
CA LYS A 19 25.31 -11.15 6.86
C LYS A 19 25.94 -10.03 6.04
N VAL A 20 25.23 -9.55 5.05
CA VAL A 20 25.58 -8.31 4.37
C VAL A 20 25.42 -7.21 5.41
N GLU A 21 26.52 -6.76 5.98
CA GLU A 21 26.52 -5.57 6.82
C GLU A 21 26.01 -4.41 5.97
N ALA A 22 24.88 -3.82 6.38
CA ALA A 22 24.38 -2.63 5.75
C ALA A 22 25.45 -1.54 5.82
N PRO A 23 25.70 -0.77 4.75
CA PRO A 23 26.70 0.28 4.76
C PRO A 23 26.47 1.22 5.96
N ALA A 24 27.52 1.67 6.63
CA ALA A 24 27.44 2.54 7.81
C ALA A 24 26.52 3.76 7.59
N VAL A 25 26.49 4.32 6.38
CA VAL A 25 25.62 5.41 5.95
C VAL A 25 24.12 5.05 6.04
N ALA A 26 23.73 3.82 5.71
CA ALA A 26 22.34 3.39 5.79
C ALA A 26 21.89 3.23 7.25
N THR A 27 22.80 2.77 8.12
CA THR A 27 22.54 2.63 9.56
C THR A 27 22.40 3.99 10.23
N GLU A 28 23.26 4.95 9.86
CA GLU A 28 23.22 6.33 10.37
C GLU A 28 21.92 7.06 9.93
N ARG A 29 21.52 6.90 8.68
CA ARG A 29 20.26 7.46 8.16
C ARG A 29 19.04 6.84 8.85
N ALA A 30 19.04 5.55 9.09
CA ALA A 30 17.98 4.87 9.83
C ALA A 30 17.88 5.36 11.29
N ALA A 31 19.01 5.57 11.96
CA ALA A 31 19.05 6.12 13.30
C ALA A 31 18.48 7.55 13.37
N GLN A 32 18.84 8.41 12.41
CA GLN A 32 18.30 9.77 12.30
C GLN A 32 16.79 9.80 12.05
N VAL A 33 16.29 8.91 11.19
CA VAL A 33 14.84 8.78 10.92
C VAL A 33 14.12 8.33 12.18
N ASN A 34 14.64 7.35 12.90
CA ASN A 34 14.06 6.86 14.16
C ASN A 34 14.02 7.94 15.24
N GLU A 35 15.06 8.77 15.35
CA GLU A 35 15.09 9.89 16.28
C GLU A 35 14.03 10.96 15.95
N LYS A 36 13.84 11.27 14.68
CA LYS A 36 12.77 12.18 14.23
C LYS A 36 11.39 11.63 14.56
N LEU A 37 11.15 10.34 14.27
CA LEU A 37 9.86 9.69 14.56
C LEU A 37 9.56 9.66 16.07
N ALA A 38 10.55 9.43 16.91
CA ALA A 38 10.39 9.37 18.35
C ALA A 38 9.89 10.70 18.96
N LYS A 39 10.08 11.82 18.27
CA LYS A 39 9.62 13.16 18.72
C LYS A 39 8.22 13.50 18.23
N LYS A 40 7.65 12.70 17.33
CA LYS A 40 6.33 12.96 16.74
C LYS A 40 5.22 12.44 17.65
N LYS A 41 4.17 13.25 17.77
CA LYS A 41 2.89 12.86 18.38
C LYS A 41 1.84 12.90 17.27
N ILE A 42 1.44 11.72 16.81
CA ILE A 42 0.65 11.53 15.60
C ILE A 42 -0.78 11.16 15.97
N VAL A 43 -1.75 11.87 15.42
CA VAL A 43 -3.15 11.44 15.43
C VAL A 43 -3.50 10.88 14.04
N SER A 44 -4.17 9.74 14.00
CA SER A 44 -4.56 9.07 12.75
C SER A 44 -6.05 9.18 12.51
N ILE A 45 -6.41 9.52 11.27
CA ILE A 45 -7.80 9.58 10.78
C ILE A 45 -7.91 8.70 9.55
N ASP A 46 -8.85 7.76 9.59
CA ASP A 46 -9.18 6.93 8.43
C ASP A 46 -10.17 7.67 7.52
N ALA A 47 -9.62 8.36 6.53
CA ALA A 47 -10.40 9.11 5.53
C ALA A 47 -10.54 8.32 4.20
N GLY A 48 -10.20 7.05 4.19
CA GLY A 48 -10.47 6.12 3.10
C GLY A 48 -11.81 5.42 3.28
N ARG A 49 -12.08 4.91 4.48
CA ARG A 49 -13.35 4.23 4.80
C ARG A 49 -14.54 5.17 4.86
N LYS A 50 -14.31 6.42 5.22
CA LYS A 50 -15.35 7.46 5.30
C LYS A 50 -14.85 8.76 4.68
N TYR A 51 -15.75 9.50 4.04
CA TYR A 51 -15.45 10.83 3.55
C TYR A 51 -15.42 11.84 4.71
N PHE A 52 -14.38 12.65 4.71
CA PHE A 52 -14.26 13.84 5.56
C PHE A 52 -14.13 15.07 4.66
N SER A 53 -14.96 16.08 4.90
CA SER A 53 -14.88 17.34 4.17
C SER A 53 -13.58 18.10 4.54
N PRO A 54 -13.12 19.02 3.68
CA PRO A 54 -12.00 19.91 4.03
C PRO A 54 -12.20 20.64 5.35
N ASP A 55 -13.42 21.12 5.63
CA ASP A 55 -13.72 21.84 6.87
C ASP A 55 -13.63 20.92 8.10
N GLN A 56 -14.14 19.69 8.01
CA GLN A 56 -13.99 18.70 9.09
C GLN A 56 -12.52 18.37 9.36
N LEU A 57 -11.71 18.24 8.31
CA LEU A 57 -10.28 17.96 8.46
C LEU A 57 -9.54 19.17 9.07
N LYS A 58 -9.91 20.40 8.72
CA LYS A 58 -9.37 21.62 9.36
C LYS A 58 -9.71 21.68 10.85
N GLU A 59 -10.94 21.32 11.23
CA GLU A 59 -11.31 21.20 12.65
C GLU A 59 -10.46 20.15 13.40
N ILE A 60 -10.18 19.02 12.76
CA ILE A 60 -9.30 17.99 13.33
C ILE A 60 -7.87 18.50 13.48
N ILE A 61 -7.36 19.25 12.51
CA ILE A 61 -6.04 19.89 12.59
C ILE A 61 -5.98 20.88 13.74
N ASP A 62 -7.00 21.71 13.90
CA ASP A 62 -7.08 22.68 15.01
C ASP A 62 -7.09 21.97 16.38
N LYS A 63 -7.85 20.88 16.50
CA LYS A 63 -7.85 20.06 17.72
C LYS A 63 -6.49 19.37 17.94
N ALA A 64 -5.89 18.83 16.91
CA ALA A 64 -4.56 18.23 16.98
C ALA A 64 -3.54 19.24 17.50
N LYS A 65 -3.56 20.47 16.98
CA LYS A 65 -2.72 21.58 17.47
C LYS A 65 -3.00 21.89 18.93
N HIS A 66 -4.26 22.04 19.30
CA HIS A 66 -4.68 22.35 20.67
C HIS A 66 -4.18 21.33 21.69
N TYR A 67 -4.23 20.04 21.34
CA TYR A 67 -3.77 18.95 22.21
C TYR A 67 -2.28 18.60 22.09
N GLY A 68 -1.50 19.39 21.38
CA GLY A 68 -0.05 19.23 21.27
C GLY A 68 0.42 18.08 20.39
N TYR A 69 -0.39 17.65 19.43
CA TYR A 69 0.04 16.76 18.37
C TYR A 69 0.96 17.50 17.41
N THR A 70 1.85 16.76 16.75
CA THR A 70 2.79 17.30 15.76
C THR A 70 2.39 16.99 14.32
N ASP A 71 1.63 15.92 14.12
CA ASP A 71 1.27 15.43 12.79
C ASP A 71 -0.13 14.83 12.77
N LEU A 72 -0.79 14.98 11.63
CA LEU A 72 -2.01 14.27 11.24
C LEU A 72 -1.65 13.18 10.24
N HIS A 73 -1.82 11.92 10.62
CA HIS A 73 -1.78 10.80 9.72
C HIS A 73 -3.16 10.63 9.07
N LEU A 74 -3.22 10.86 7.77
CA LEU A 74 -4.45 10.84 6.99
C LEU A 74 -4.42 9.68 6.00
N LEU A 75 -5.18 8.62 6.29
CA LEU A 75 -5.34 7.51 5.38
C LEU A 75 -6.36 7.92 4.30
N VAL A 76 -5.88 8.29 3.12
CA VAL A 76 -6.73 8.67 1.98
C VAL A 76 -7.10 7.48 1.11
N GLY A 77 -6.25 6.45 1.09
CA GLY A 77 -6.49 5.15 0.48
C GLY A 77 -6.45 4.05 1.53
N ASN A 78 -7.61 3.61 1.99
CA ASN A 78 -7.80 2.52 2.93
C ASN A 78 -9.22 1.97 2.73
N ASP A 79 -9.32 0.81 2.10
CA ASP A 79 -10.53 0.25 1.50
C ASP A 79 -11.10 1.18 0.39
N GLY A 80 -11.64 2.34 0.70
CA GLY A 80 -11.93 3.39 -0.27
C GLY A 80 -10.68 4.19 -0.66
N LEU A 81 -10.72 4.87 -1.79
CA LEU A 81 -9.70 5.83 -2.20
C LEU A 81 -10.36 7.20 -2.38
N ARG A 82 -10.18 8.09 -1.39
CA ARG A 82 -10.93 9.34 -1.26
C ARG A 82 -10.09 10.59 -1.41
N PHE A 83 -9.09 10.48 -2.25
CA PHE A 83 -8.30 11.61 -2.73
C PHE A 83 -7.90 11.35 -4.18
N MET A 84 -8.17 12.30 -5.06
CA MET A 84 -7.78 12.21 -6.47
C MET A 84 -6.99 13.44 -6.91
N LEU A 85 -5.96 13.18 -7.70
CA LEU A 85 -5.20 14.21 -8.39
C LEU A 85 -5.98 14.74 -9.59
N ASP A 86 -5.64 15.94 -10.06
CA ASP A 86 -6.22 16.50 -11.28
C ASP A 86 -5.91 15.63 -12.50
N ASP A 87 -4.70 15.10 -12.58
CA ASP A 87 -4.32 14.09 -13.56
C ASP A 87 -4.14 12.73 -12.87
N MET A 88 -5.07 11.81 -13.12
CA MET A 88 -5.03 10.43 -12.66
C MET A 88 -4.57 9.46 -13.75
N SER A 89 -4.07 9.94 -14.89
CA SER A 89 -3.55 9.06 -15.93
C SER A 89 -2.41 8.18 -15.42
N LEU A 90 -2.38 6.93 -15.86
CA LEU A 90 -1.35 5.96 -15.49
C LEU A 90 -0.78 5.31 -16.74
N THR A 91 0.54 5.18 -16.80
CA THR A 91 1.21 4.38 -17.82
C THR A 91 1.84 3.16 -17.15
N VAL A 92 1.44 1.98 -17.59
CA VAL A 92 1.88 0.69 -17.04
C VAL A 92 2.34 -0.18 -18.20
N GLY A 93 3.64 -0.35 -18.35
CA GLY A 93 4.21 -0.98 -19.54
C GLY A 93 3.84 -0.20 -20.81
N ASP A 94 3.26 -0.90 -21.78
CA ASP A 94 2.84 -0.31 -23.06
C ASP A 94 1.44 0.30 -23.01
N LYS A 95 0.74 0.20 -21.88
CA LYS A 95 -0.65 0.64 -21.74
C LYS A 95 -0.74 1.93 -20.97
N THR A 96 -1.46 2.92 -21.53
CA THR A 96 -1.84 4.15 -20.86
C THR A 96 -3.33 4.13 -20.54
N TYR A 97 -3.64 4.38 -19.28
CA TYR A 97 -5.00 4.58 -18.79
C TYR A 97 -5.27 6.08 -18.73
N ALA A 98 -6.29 6.55 -19.43
CA ALA A 98 -6.64 7.97 -19.46
C ALA A 98 -7.12 8.46 -18.08
N SER A 99 -6.81 9.71 -17.75
CA SER A 99 -7.14 10.31 -16.45
C SER A 99 -8.64 10.19 -16.10
N ASP A 100 -9.51 10.54 -17.03
CA ASP A 100 -10.97 10.49 -16.78
C ASP A 100 -11.49 9.08 -16.56
N ASP A 101 -10.90 8.09 -17.24
CA ASP A 101 -11.26 6.69 -17.04
C ASP A 101 -10.82 6.20 -15.67
N VAL A 102 -9.60 6.56 -15.23
CA VAL A 102 -9.10 6.20 -13.89
C VAL A 102 -9.91 6.88 -12.81
N LYS A 103 -10.22 8.18 -12.95
CA LYS A 103 -11.07 8.91 -12.00
C LYS A 103 -12.43 8.25 -11.83
N ARG A 104 -13.10 7.97 -12.95
CA ARG A 104 -14.40 7.30 -12.94
C ARG A 104 -14.33 5.93 -12.26
N ALA A 105 -13.35 5.12 -12.63
CA ALA A 105 -13.18 3.78 -12.09
C ALA A 105 -12.90 3.80 -10.57
N VAL A 106 -12.07 4.72 -10.10
CA VAL A 106 -11.79 4.91 -8.66
C VAL A 106 -13.01 5.43 -7.91
N GLU A 107 -13.76 6.38 -8.47
CA GLU A 107 -15.00 6.89 -7.88
C GLU A 107 -16.03 5.76 -7.74
N ASN A 108 -16.23 4.99 -8.80
CA ASN A 108 -17.11 3.82 -8.76
C ASN A 108 -16.67 2.78 -7.75
N GLY A 109 -15.37 2.49 -7.69
CA GLY A 109 -14.80 1.55 -6.73
C GLY A 109 -14.97 2.01 -5.28
N THR A 110 -14.80 3.29 -5.02
CA THR A 110 -15.02 3.89 -3.69
C THR A 110 -16.50 3.83 -3.31
N ASN A 111 -17.41 4.15 -4.24
CA ASN A 111 -18.85 4.04 -4.03
C ASN A 111 -19.31 2.58 -3.81
N ALA A 112 -18.68 1.63 -4.51
CA ALA A 112 -18.97 0.22 -4.32
C ALA A 112 -18.54 -0.28 -2.93
N TYR A 113 -17.46 0.28 -2.37
CA TYR A 113 -17.08 0.01 -0.99
C TYR A 113 -18.07 0.67 0.00
N TYR A 114 -18.23 1.97 -0.09
CA TYR A 114 -19.18 2.73 0.71
C TYR A 114 -19.54 4.03 -0.02
N ASN A 115 -20.79 4.11 -0.47
CA ASN A 115 -21.33 5.32 -1.07
C ASN A 115 -21.70 6.32 0.04
N ASP A 116 -20.71 7.09 0.47
CA ASP A 116 -20.88 8.05 1.55
C ASP A 116 -21.76 9.22 1.10
N PRO A 117 -22.87 9.50 1.81
CA PRO A 117 -23.77 10.59 1.44
C PRO A 117 -23.16 11.99 1.56
N ASN A 118 -22.01 12.12 2.25
CA ASN A 118 -21.35 13.41 2.47
C ASN A 118 -20.33 13.75 1.38
N GLY A 119 -19.93 12.80 0.56
CA GLY A 119 -19.00 13.02 -0.54
C GLY A 119 -18.21 11.77 -0.89
N ASN A 120 -17.54 11.78 -2.07
CA ASN A 120 -16.74 10.67 -2.55
C ASN A 120 -15.26 10.85 -2.19
N HIS A 121 -14.65 11.96 -2.56
CA HIS A 121 -13.20 12.18 -2.43
C HIS A 121 -12.85 13.68 -2.31
N LEU A 122 -11.64 13.93 -1.82
CA LEU A 122 -11.00 15.23 -1.87
C LEU A 122 -10.38 15.47 -3.25
N THR A 123 -10.43 16.69 -3.74
CA THR A 123 -9.71 17.12 -4.94
C THR A 123 -8.26 17.47 -4.63
N GLU A 124 -7.42 17.57 -5.66
CA GLU A 124 -6.03 17.99 -5.50
C GLU A 124 -5.92 19.39 -4.89
N SER A 125 -6.73 20.34 -5.34
CA SER A 125 -6.71 21.69 -4.77
C SER A 125 -7.15 21.72 -3.31
N GLN A 126 -8.13 20.93 -2.92
CA GLN A 126 -8.57 20.80 -1.53
C GLN A 126 -7.45 20.21 -0.64
N MET A 127 -6.74 19.19 -1.13
CA MET A 127 -5.62 18.60 -0.40
C MET A 127 -4.46 19.59 -0.27
N THR A 128 -4.11 20.30 -1.34
CA THR A 128 -3.05 21.31 -1.32
C THR A 128 -3.35 22.41 -0.30
N ASP A 129 -4.59 22.89 -0.26
CA ASP A 129 -5.05 23.88 0.73
C ASP A 129 -5.01 23.30 2.16
N LEU A 130 -5.42 22.06 2.35
CA LEU A 130 -5.37 21.38 3.65
C LEU A 130 -3.93 21.23 4.17
N ILE A 131 -2.99 20.85 3.32
CA ILE A 131 -1.57 20.73 3.67
C ILE A 131 -1.01 22.09 4.10
N SER A 132 -1.34 23.14 3.35
CA SER A 132 -0.94 24.51 3.66
C SER A 132 -1.52 24.98 5.00
N TYR A 133 -2.81 24.74 5.22
CA TYR A 133 -3.50 25.04 6.48
C TYR A 133 -2.83 24.32 7.67
N ALA A 134 -2.56 23.04 7.55
CA ALA A 134 -1.87 22.26 8.57
C ALA A 134 -0.47 22.81 8.87
N LYS A 135 0.29 23.12 7.83
CA LYS A 135 1.62 23.70 7.95
C LYS A 135 1.61 25.03 8.71
N ASP A 136 0.66 25.91 8.43
CA ASP A 136 0.49 27.19 9.13
C ASP A 136 0.17 27.00 10.63
N LYS A 137 -0.45 25.88 10.99
CA LYS A 137 -0.71 25.48 12.39
C LYS A 137 0.47 24.71 13.01
N GLY A 138 1.53 24.45 12.26
CA GLY A 138 2.66 23.64 12.72
C GLY A 138 2.36 22.15 12.82
N ILE A 139 1.37 21.67 12.04
CA ILE A 139 0.98 20.25 11.93
C ILE A 139 1.47 19.70 10.60
N GLY A 140 2.30 18.64 10.63
CA GLY A 140 2.66 17.87 9.45
C GLY A 140 1.50 16.98 9.00
N LEU A 141 1.41 16.71 7.70
CA LEU A 141 0.46 15.74 7.17
C LEU A 141 1.21 14.51 6.67
N ILE A 142 0.80 13.34 7.13
CA ILE A 142 1.34 12.04 6.73
C ILE A 142 0.26 11.31 5.94
N PRO A 143 0.36 11.22 4.61
CA PRO A 143 -0.62 10.48 3.81
C PRO A 143 -0.36 8.98 3.83
N THR A 144 -1.43 8.20 3.66
CA THR A 144 -1.36 6.77 3.35
C THR A 144 -2.26 6.44 2.17
N VAL A 145 -1.70 5.73 1.20
CA VAL A 145 -2.44 4.91 0.24
C VAL A 145 -2.04 3.47 0.51
N ASN A 146 -2.95 2.70 1.11
CA ASN A 146 -2.66 1.37 1.61
C ASN A 146 -2.61 0.32 0.50
N SER A 147 -1.69 -0.59 0.61
CA SER A 147 -1.52 -1.80 -0.20
C SER A 147 -0.57 -2.77 0.52
N PRO A 148 -0.52 -4.04 0.19
CA PRO A 148 -1.32 -4.81 -0.77
C PRO A 148 -2.68 -5.29 -0.23
N GLY A 149 -3.04 -4.95 1.00
CA GLY A 149 -4.37 -5.07 1.60
C GLY A 149 -5.13 -3.75 1.56
N HIS A 150 -6.37 -3.75 2.04
CA HIS A 150 -7.24 -2.56 2.11
C HIS A 150 -7.42 -1.82 0.79
N MET A 151 -7.52 -2.56 -0.31
CA MET A 151 -7.52 -2.03 -1.68
C MET A 151 -8.88 -2.13 -2.39
N ASP A 152 -9.99 -2.21 -1.68
CA ASP A 152 -11.32 -2.46 -2.26
C ASP A 152 -11.62 -1.55 -3.46
N ALA A 153 -11.46 -0.23 -3.31
CA ALA A 153 -11.73 0.72 -4.38
C ALA A 153 -10.75 0.56 -5.56
N ILE A 154 -9.47 0.36 -5.28
CA ILE A 154 -8.43 0.22 -6.30
C ILE A 154 -8.63 -1.08 -7.09
N LEU A 155 -8.96 -2.18 -6.42
CA LEU A 155 -9.22 -3.47 -7.05
C LEU A 155 -10.46 -3.42 -7.95
N ASN A 156 -11.54 -2.78 -7.50
CA ASN A 156 -12.72 -2.57 -8.33
C ASN A 156 -12.40 -1.67 -9.54
N ALA A 157 -11.59 -0.63 -9.34
CA ALA A 157 -11.13 0.22 -10.44
C ALA A 157 -10.30 -0.56 -11.47
N MET A 158 -9.40 -1.43 -11.02
CA MET A 158 -8.62 -2.29 -11.92
C MET A 158 -9.52 -3.17 -12.80
N LYS A 159 -10.56 -3.79 -12.21
CA LYS A 159 -11.52 -4.61 -12.96
C LYS A 159 -12.25 -3.78 -14.02
N GLU A 160 -12.73 -2.59 -13.65
CA GLU A 160 -13.41 -1.69 -14.60
C GLU A 160 -12.47 -1.25 -15.73
N LEU A 161 -11.19 -1.09 -15.46
CA LEU A 161 -10.16 -0.73 -16.43
C LEU A 161 -9.62 -1.93 -17.24
N GLY A 162 -10.18 -3.12 -17.04
CA GLY A 162 -9.86 -4.31 -17.82
C GLY A 162 -8.68 -5.14 -17.31
N ILE A 163 -8.24 -4.93 -16.07
CA ILE A 163 -7.28 -5.83 -15.42
C ILE A 163 -8.07 -7.03 -14.87
N GLU A 164 -7.79 -8.20 -15.42
CA GLU A 164 -8.49 -9.42 -15.05
C GLU A 164 -8.01 -9.98 -13.71
N LYS A 165 -8.95 -10.38 -12.87
CA LYS A 165 -8.70 -11.10 -11.61
C LYS A 165 -7.61 -10.50 -10.72
N PRO A 166 -7.61 -9.19 -10.44
CA PRO A 166 -6.54 -8.54 -9.68
C PRO A 166 -6.47 -8.99 -8.21
N ASN A 167 -7.54 -9.60 -7.71
CA ASN A 167 -7.77 -9.96 -6.32
C ASN A 167 -8.25 -11.41 -6.15
N PHE A 168 -7.74 -12.31 -6.98
CA PHE A 168 -8.08 -13.73 -6.92
C PHE A 168 -6.88 -14.54 -6.46
N ASN A 169 -7.11 -15.50 -5.57
CA ASN A 169 -6.06 -16.44 -5.19
C ASN A 169 -5.84 -17.52 -6.27
N TYR A 170 -4.85 -18.38 -6.06
CA TYR A 170 -4.51 -19.47 -6.98
C TYR A 170 -5.69 -20.38 -7.30
N PHE A 171 -6.60 -20.61 -6.36
CA PHE A 171 -7.79 -21.45 -6.55
C PHE A 171 -8.99 -20.67 -7.14
N GLY A 172 -8.80 -19.43 -7.55
CA GLY A 172 -9.83 -18.58 -8.14
C GLY A 172 -10.85 -18.03 -7.15
N LYS A 173 -10.51 -17.99 -5.84
CA LYS A 173 -11.33 -17.35 -4.83
C LYS A 173 -11.01 -15.88 -4.75
N GLU A 174 -12.05 -15.06 -4.81
CA GLU A 174 -11.94 -13.60 -4.73
C GLU A 174 -11.77 -13.12 -3.29
N SER A 175 -10.91 -12.10 -3.11
CA SER A 175 -10.85 -11.26 -1.92
C SER A 175 -11.35 -9.85 -2.26
N ALA A 176 -12.16 -9.26 -1.39
CA ALA A 176 -12.67 -7.92 -1.63
C ALA A 176 -11.57 -6.84 -1.58
N ARG A 177 -10.50 -7.08 -0.81
CA ARG A 177 -9.52 -6.04 -0.43
C ARG A 177 -8.05 -6.39 -0.63
N THR A 178 -7.74 -7.59 -1.10
CA THR A 178 -6.37 -8.09 -1.22
C THR A 178 -5.97 -8.23 -2.67
N VAL A 179 -4.92 -7.52 -3.10
CA VAL A 179 -4.36 -7.72 -4.43
C VAL A 179 -3.59 -9.04 -4.48
N ASP A 180 -3.73 -9.75 -5.58
CA ASP A 180 -2.89 -10.92 -5.87
C ASP A 180 -1.49 -10.46 -6.26
N LEU A 181 -0.49 -10.70 -5.40
CA LEU A 181 0.91 -10.34 -5.66
C LEU A 181 1.56 -11.18 -6.77
N ASP A 182 0.89 -12.24 -7.23
CA ASP A 182 1.29 -13.01 -8.42
C ASP A 182 0.70 -12.43 -9.72
N ASN A 183 -0.25 -11.51 -9.63
CA ASN A 183 -0.79 -10.80 -10.79
C ASN A 183 0.09 -9.60 -11.14
N GLU A 184 1.00 -9.77 -12.09
CA GLU A 184 1.96 -8.74 -12.49
C GLU A 184 1.32 -7.44 -12.94
N LYS A 185 0.19 -7.51 -13.65
CA LYS A 185 -0.53 -6.32 -14.13
C LYS A 185 -1.17 -5.54 -12.98
N ALA A 186 -1.77 -6.24 -12.04
CA ALA A 186 -2.36 -5.62 -10.85
C ALA A 186 -1.29 -4.98 -9.95
N VAL A 187 -0.17 -5.67 -9.75
CA VAL A 187 0.98 -5.14 -8.99
C VAL A 187 1.57 -3.92 -9.68
N ALA A 188 1.79 -3.97 -10.98
CA ALA A 188 2.34 -2.84 -11.74
C ALA A 188 1.40 -1.62 -11.73
N PHE A 189 0.08 -1.83 -11.85
CA PHE A 189 -0.92 -0.76 -11.72
C PHE A 189 -0.87 -0.12 -10.33
N THR A 190 -0.84 -0.94 -9.28
CA THR A 190 -0.76 -0.46 -7.89
C THR A 190 0.48 0.38 -7.65
N LYS A 191 1.64 -0.10 -8.11
CA LYS A 191 2.91 0.64 -7.99
C LYS A 191 2.88 1.96 -8.75
N ALA A 192 2.34 2.00 -9.96
CA ALA A 192 2.19 3.22 -10.76
C ALA A 192 1.26 4.24 -10.07
N LEU A 193 0.18 3.78 -9.47
CA LEU A 193 -0.74 4.64 -8.71
C LEU A 193 -0.05 5.23 -7.47
N ILE A 194 0.65 4.42 -6.69
CA ILE A 194 1.38 4.89 -5.50
C ILE A 194 2.51 5.84 -5.89
N ASP A 195 3.24 5.57 -6.97
CA ASP A 195 4.26 6.46 -7.51
C ASP A 195 3.70 7.86 -7.80
N LYS A 196 2.53 7.92 -8.43
CA LYS A 196 1.85 9.19 -8.72
C LYS A 196 1.47 9.96 -7.45
N TYR A 197 0.94 9.30 -6.43
CA TYR A 197 0.65 9.93 -5.14
C TYR A 197 1.91 10.36 -4.40
N ALA A 198 2.95 9.54 -4.41
CA ALA A 198 4.24 9.86 -3.80
C ALA A 198 4.87 11.10 -4.46
N ALA A 199 4.80 11.20 -5.79
CA ALA A 199 5.25 12.39 -6.52
C ALA A 199 4.49 13.66 -6.11
N TYR A 200 3.18 13.57 -5.93
CA TYR A 200 2.37 14.72 -5.46
C TYR A 200 2.76 15.16 -4.05
N PHE A 201 2.94 14.23 -3.11
CA PHE A 201 3.28 14.55 -1.73
C PHE A 201 4.76 14.93 -1.52
N ALA A 202 5.62 14.68 -2.49
CA ALA A 202 7.03 15.05 -2.43
C ALA A 202 7.19 16.55 -2.18
N GLY A 203 7.99 16.91 -1.19
CA GLY A 203 8.18 18.29 -0.74
C GLY A 203 6.99 18.91 0.01
N LYS A 204 5.87 18.21 0.13
CA LYS A 204 4.68 18.62 0.89
C LYS A 204 4.54 17.88 2.21
N SER A 205 4.97 16.62 2.24
CA SER A 205 4.96 15.77 3.44
C SER A 205 6.36 15.21 3.69
N GLU A 206 6.78 15.17 4.94
CA GLU A 206 8.07 14.56 5.33
C GLU A 206 8.03 13.03 5.31
N ILE A 207 6.84 12.46 5.48
CA ILE A 207 6.62 11.03 5.57
C ILE A 207 5.46 10.66 4.67
N PHE A 208 5.63 9.60 3.89
CA PHE A 208 4.57 8.90 3.18
C PHE A 208 4.47 7.49 3.76
N ASN A 209 3.31 7.12 4.30
CA ASN A 209 3.09 5.80 4.87
C ASN A 209 2.57 4.86 3.76
N ILE A 210 3.30 3.77 3.52
CA ILE A 210 2.97 2.79 2.47
C ILE A 210 1.95 1.72 2.92
N GLY A 211 1.50 1.75 4.18
CA GLY A 211 0.56 0.78 4.74
C GLY A 211 1.21 -0.55 5.08
N LEU A 212 0.82 -1.61 4.39
CA LEU A 212 1.29 -3.01 4.52
C LEU A 212 0.59 -3.84 5.59
N ASP A 213 -0.38 -3.29 6.30
CA ASP A 213 -1.13 -4.01 7.32
C ASP A 213 -2.21 -4.92 6.72
N GLU A 214 -2.54 -5.94 7.47
CA GLU A 214 -3.69 -6.83 7.28
C GLU A 214 -3.83 -7.43 5.88
N TYR A 215 -2.71 -7.83 5.26
CA TYR A 215 -2.77 -8.52 3.97
C TYR A 215 -3.61 -9.79 4.05
N ALA A 216 -4.62 -9.88 3.18
CA ALA A 216 -5.57 -10.99 3.11
C ALA A 216 -6.34 -11.27 4.43
N ASN A 217 -6.58 -10.26 5.25
CA ASN A 217 -7.32 -10.43 6.51
C ASN A 217 -8.80 -10.79 6.31
N ASP A 218 -9.36 -10.58 5.14
CA ASP A 218 -10.71 -11.00 4.74
C ASP A 218 -10.74 -12.43 4.16
N ALA A 219 -9.58 -13.04 3.93
CA ALA A 219 -9.49 -14.43 3.52
C ALA A 219 -9.79 -15.36 4.71
N THR A 220 -10.83 -16.13 4.58
CA THR A 220 -11.18 -17.15 5.61
C THR A 220 -10.21 -18.33 5.63
N ASP A 221 -9.39 -18.47 4.60
CA ASP A 221 -8.41 -19.51 4.39
C ASP A 221 -7.19 -18.93 3.69
N ALA A 222 -6.02 -19.08 4.30
CA ALA A 222 -4.74 -18.65 3.71
C ALA A 222 -4.39 -19.47 2.46
N LYS A 223 -5.03 -20.60 2.25
CA LYS A 223 -4.82 -21.50 1.13
C LYS A 223 -5.09 -20.78 -0.21
N GLY A 224 -4.13 -20.87 -1.10
CA GLY A 224 -4.22 -20.19 -2.41
C GLY A 224 -3.63 -18.79 -2.47
N TRP A 225 -3.24 -18.21 -1.34
CA TRP A 225 -2.49 -16.94 -1.29
C TRP A 225 -1.01 -17.24 -1.10
N SER A 226 -0.22 -17.19 -2.17
CA SER A 226 1.19 -17.61 -2.17
C SER A 226 2.02 -16.94 -1.08
N VAL A 227 1.72 -15.66 -0.78
CA VAL A 227 2.40 -14.89 0.28
C VAL A 227 2.12 -15.46 1.68
N LEU A 228 0.92 -15.95 1.93
CA LEU A 228 0.54 -16.50 3.23
C LEU A 228 1.00 -17.94 3.42
N GLN A 229 1.45 -18.59 2.35
CA GLN A 229 1.94 -19.96 2.35
C GLN A 229 3.46 -20.07 2.46
N ALA A 230 4.10 -19.06 2.99
CA ALA A 230 5.55 -19.01 3.19
C ALA A 230 6.10 -20.09 4.11
N TYR A 231 5.24 -20.80 4.82
CA TYR A 231 5.60 -21.90 5.69
C TYR A 231 5.06 -23.24 5.19
N LYS A 232 5.78 -24.28 5.48
CA LYS A 232 5.62 -25.72 5.25
C LYS A 232 4.22 -26.33 5.49
N TRP A 233 3.16 -25.54 5.53
CA TRP A 233 1.84 -25.99 5.96
C TRP A 233 1.04 -26.61 4.82
N TYR A 234 1.39 -26.28 3.57
CA TYR A 234 0.74 -26.79 2.36
C TYR A 234 1.74 -27.14 1.26
N PRO A 235 2.76 -28.01 1.54
CA PRO A 235 3.76 -28.36 0.53
C PRO A 235 3.14 -29.10 -0.67
N GLU A 236 2.00 -29.74 -0.47
CA GLU A 236 1.25 -30.44 -1.53
C GLU A 236 0.57 -29.51 -2.52
N ASP A 237 0.41 -28.23 -2.21
CA ASP A 237 -0.22 -27.25 -3.11
C ASP A 237 0.76 -26.68 -4.15
N GLY A 238 2.02 -27.06 -4.10
CA GLY A 238 3.03 -26.69 -5.10
C GLY A 238 3.45 -25.20 -5.05
N PHE A 239 3.18 -24.52 -3.94
CA PHE A 239 3.60 -23.13 -3.78
C PHE A 239 5.09 -23.02 -3.46
N PRO A 240 5.76 -22.00 -4.00
CA PRO A 240 7.16 -21.77 -3.65
C PRO A 240 7.31 -21.44 -2.17
N ASP A 241 8.35 -21.96 -1.54
CA ASP A 241 8.69 -21.79 -0.11
C ASP A 241 9.00 -20.34 0.31
N LYS A 242 8.76 -19.35 -0.57
CA LYS A 242 9.22 -17.97 -0.42
C LYS A 242 8.12 -16.92 -0.54
N GLY A 243 6.93 -17.22 -0.06
CA GLY A 243 5.80 -16.28 -0.13
C GLY A 243 6.08 -14.95 0.59
N TYR A 244 6.71 -14.96 1.76
CA TYR A 244 7.09 -13.73 2.46
C TYR A 244 8.17 -12.94 1.73
N ASP A 245 9.04 -13.58 0.96
CA ASP A 245 10.03 -12.87 0.16
C ASP A 245 9.36 -11.98 -0.89
N LYS A 246 8.23 -12.41 -1.47
CA LYS A 246 7.42 -11.59 -2.37
C LYS A 246 6.82 -10.37 -1.68
N PHE A 247 6.29 -10.56 -0.48
CA PHE A 247 5.75 -9.45 0.31
C PHE A 247 6.84 -8.45 0.69
N ILE A 248 7.98 -8.93 1.14
CA ILE A 248 9.14 -8.11 1.47
C ILE A 248 9.67 -7.37 0.23
N ALA A 249 9.77 -8.06 -0.90
CA ALA A 249 10.17 -7.43 -2.16
C ALA A 249 9.20 -6.33 -2.58
N TYR A 250 7.89 -6.60 -2.51
CA TYR A 250 6.85 -5.61 -2.77
C TYR A 250 6.97 -4.38 -1.85
N ALA A 251 7.14 -4.61 -0.55
CA ALA A 251 7.31 -3.52 0.43
C ALA A 251 8.57 -2.69 0.15
N ASN A 252 9.68 -3.34 -0.19
CA ASN A 252 10.91 -2.66 -0.56
C ASN A 252 10.78 -1.85 -1.85
N ASP A 253 10.06 -2.37 -2.84
CA ASP A 253 9.78 -1.65 -4.08
C ASP A 253 8.96 -0.39 -3.81
N LEU A 254 7.92 -0.47 -2.98
CA LEU A 254 7.14 0.71 -2.57
C LEU A 254 7.99 1.73 -1.82
N ALA A 255 8.80 1.27 -0.89
CA ALA A 255 9.72 2.15 -0.16
C ALA A 255 10.71 2.84 -1.10
N HIS A 256 11.22 2.11 -2.11
CA HIS A 256 12.09 2.67 -3.13
C HIS A 256 11.37 3.72 -3.98
N ILE A 257 10.15 3.43 -4.43
CA ILE A 257 9.32 4.38 -5.19
C ILE A 257 9.14 5.69 -4.41
N VAL A 258 8.71 5.60 -3.16
CA VAL A 258 8.50 6.79 -2.32
C VAL A 258 9.80 7.57 -2.13
N LYS A 259 10.91 6.89 -1.80
CA LYS A 259 12.22 7.53 -1.62
C LYS A 259 12.78 8.15 -2.89
N SER A 260 12.40 7.68 -4.06
CA SER A 260 12.86 8.24 -5.35
C SER A 260 12.37 9.67 -5.58
N HIS A 261 11.31 10.08 -4.91
CA HIS A 261 10.76 11.44 -4.98
C HIS A 261 11.31 12.39 -3.90
N GLY A 262 12.23 11.94 -3.05
CA GLY A 262 12.81 12.72 -1.96
C GLY A 262 12.17 12.45 -0.62
#